data_f6c24d27fd7bd65fb8502ec8ca1fc7e6
#
_entry.id   f6c24d27fd7bd65fb8502ec8ca1fc7e6
#
_cell.length_a   1.000
_cell.length_b   1.000
_cell.length_c   1.000
_cell.angle_alpha   90.00
_cell.angle_beta   90.00
_cell.angle_gamma   90.00
#
_symmetry.space_group_name_H-M   'P 1'
#
loop_
_entity.id
_entity.type
_entity.pdbx_description
1 polymer ?
#
loop_
_entity_poly.entity_id
_entity_poly.type
_entity_poly.pdbx_seq_one_letter_code
_entity_poly.pdbx_strand_id
1 'polypeptide(L)'
;MNTKVVAILVSVIAGGAIVLATGVLSTPPTSPSTPAKTAIYTENINSTSTVFQNSTQVNVDLFNDGNGTAILTAYYVRDSGGNEYALTNWSGPSVAPNSVVTTTFSIGSSCAQCTLHGSAFTFTSGYQYTIKVVTGRGNIFAFTVTESSGHHYSVVLQVGFGSVAQ
;
A
#
# COMPACT_ATOMS: atom_id res chain seq x y z
N MET A 1 -20.32 -21.59 29.38
CA MET A 1 -20.40 -22.02 30.79
C MET A 1 -20.00 -20.81 31.65
N ASN A 2 -20.99 -20.14 32.26
CA ASN A 2 -20.76 -18.92 33.05
C ASN A 2 -20.43 -19.31 34.50
N THR A 3 -19.18 -19.16 34.89
CA THR A 3 -18.74 -19.38 36.29
C THR A 3 -19.11 -18.15 37.12
N LYS A 4 -20.12 -18.26 37.97
CA LYS A 4 -20.48 -17.22 38.93
C LYS A 4 -19.53 -17.34 40.13
N VAL A 5 -18.68 -16.33 40.33
CA VAL A 5 -17.86 -16.22 41.53
C VAL A 5 -18.73 -15.58 42.60
N VAL A 6 -19.02 -16.33 43.65
CA VAL A 6 -19.70 -15.84 44.87
C VAL A 6 -18.62 -15.45 45.89
N ALA A 7 -18.50 -14.17 46.17
CA ALA A 7 -17.67 -13.68 47.26
C ALA A 7 -18.52 -13.57 48.53
N ILE A 8 -18.17 -14.34 49.56
CA ILE A 8 -18.81 -14.27 50.89
C ILE A 8 -17.94 -13.40 51.78
N LEU A 9 -18.47 -12.27 52.18
CA LEU A 9 -17.84 -11.38 53.16
C LEU A 9 -18.45 -11.69 54.54
N VAL A 10 -17.66 -12.25 55.44
CA VAL A 10 -18.05 -12.49 56.83
C VAL A 10 -17.51 -11.37 57.71
N SER A 11 -18.43 -10.53 58.24
CA SER A 11 -18.09 -9.50 59.24
C SER A 11 -18.52 -9.98 60.62
N VAL A 12 -17.57 -10.13 61.56
CA VAL A 12 -17.85 -10.43 62.95
C VAL A 12 -17.98 -9.14 63.73
N ILE A 13 -19.18 -8.84 64.21
CA ILE A 13 -19.42 -7.71 65.12
C ILE A 13 -19.53 -8.30 66.53
N ALA A 14 -18.75 -7.77 67.47
CA ALA A 14 -18.79 -8.15 68.87
C ALA A 14 -20.16 -7.77 69.50
N GLY A 15 -21.02 -8.76 69.74
CA GLY A 15 -22.33 -8.54 70.38
C GLY A 15 -23.46 -9.42 69.83
N GLY A 16 -23.15 -10.58 69.34
CA GLY A 16 -24.07 -11.73 69.26
C GLY A 16 -25.20 -11.73 68.21
N ALA A 17 -25.06 -11.04 67.09
CA ALA A 17 -25.99 -11.23 65.99
C ALA A 17 -25.21 -11.35 64.65
N ILE A 18 -25.36 -12.50 63.98
CA ILE A 18 -24.82 -12.71 62.62
C ILE A 18 -25.90 -12.26 61.65
N VAL A 19 -25.69 -11.16 60.96
CA VAL A 19 -26.52 -10.75 59.84
C VAL A 19 -25.84 -11.20 58.55
N LEU A 20 -26.44 -12.20 57.91
CA LEU A 20 -26.03 -12.62 56.56
C LEU A 20 -26.67 -11.66 55.53
N ALA A 21 -25.93 -10.69 55.10
CA ALA A 21 -26.34 -9.85 53.97
C ALA A 21 -25.92 -10.54 52.67
N THR A 22 -26.85 -11.21 51.99
CA THR A 22 -26.65 -11.68 50.61
C THR A 22 -26.83 -10.51 49.64
N GLY A 23 -25.78 -9.75 49.43
CA GLY A 23 -25.74 -8.73 48.40
C GLY A 23 -25.58 -9.40 47.03
N VAL A 24 -26.65 -9.41 46.24
CA VAL A 24 -26.56 -9.74 44.82
C VAL A 24 -25.89 -8.55 44.14
N LEU A 25 -24.58 -8.65 43.87
CA LEU A 25 -23.88 -7.73 42.97
C LEU A 25 -24.45 -7.93 41.54
N SER A 26 -25.41 -7.12 41.17
CA SER A 26 -25.84 -7.00 39.80
C SER A 26 -24.69 -6.39 38.99
N THR A 27 -23.99 -7.21 38.24
CA THR A 27 -23.06 -6.72 37.19
C THR A 27 -23.86 -5.89 36.21
N PRO A 28 -23.45 -4.64 35.91
CA PRO A 28 -24.14 -3.84 34.87
C PRO A 28 -24.11 -4.66 33.56
N PRO A 29 -25.18 -4.60 32.75
CA PRO A 29 -25.20 -5.27 31.47
C PRO A 29 -24.03 -4.73 30.63
N THR A 30 -23.10 -5.60 30.31
CA THR A 30 -22.08 -5.30 29.28
C THR A 30 -22.83 -5.03 27.99
N SER A 31 -22.88 -3.78 27.57
CA SER A 31 -23.37 -3.42 26.25
C SER A 31 -22.65 -4.29 25.21
N PRO A 32 -23.36 -4.91 24.27
CA PRO A 32 -22.72 -5.65 23.22
C PRO A 32 -21.79 -4.67 22.47
N SER A 33 -20.48 -4.91 22.52
CA SER A 33 -19.54 -4.16 21.73
C SER A 33 -19.90 -4.39 20.27
N THR A 34 -20.40 -3.37 19.60
CA THR A 34 -20.58 -3.39 18.15
C THR A 34 -19.23 -3.78 17.53
N PRO A 35 -19.16 -4.85 16.72
CA PRO A 35 -17.90 -5.21 16.10
C PRO A 35 -17.38 -4.00 15.34
N ALA A 36 -16.15 -3.59 15.63
CA ALA A 36 -15.50 -2.49 14.93
C ALA A 36 -15.48 -2.85 13.44
N LYS A 37 -16.13 -2.03 12.61
CA LYS A 37 -16.09 -2.19 11.17
C LYS A 37 -14.64 -2.09 10.74
N THR A 38 -14.05 -3.20 10.30
CA THR A 38 -12.69 -3.22 9.78
C THR A 38 -12.64 -2.27 8.58
N ALA A 39 -11.85 -1.21 8.68
CA ALA A 39 -11.66 -0.29 7.57
C ALA A 39 -10.92 -1.04 6.47
N ILE A 40 -11.54 -1.16 5.29
CA ILE A 40 -10.89 -1.71 4.10
C ILE A 40 -10.02 -0.61 3.52
N TYR A 41 -8.71 -0.79 3.56
CA TYR A 41 -7.75 0.11 2.94
C TYR A 41 -7.47 -0.38 1.52
N THR A 42 -7.69 0.49 0.56
CA THR A 42 -7.38 0.26 -0.86
C THR A 42 -6.25 1.18 -1.29
N GLU A 43 -5.30 0.65 -2.03
CA GLU A 43 -4.28 1.40 -2.75
C GLU A 43 -4.68 1.43 -4.22
N ASN A 44 -4.55 2.56 -4.89
CA ASN A 44 -4.77 2.65 -6.33
C ASN A 44 -3.83 3.70 -6.91
N ILE A 45 -2.74 3.25 -7.54
CA ILE A 45 -1.69 4.10 -8.06
C ILE A 45 -1.85 4.26 -9.57
N ASN A 46 -1.97 5.51 -9.99
CA ASN A 46 -2.07 5.93 -11.37
C ASN A 46 -0.89 6.84 -11.72
N SER A 47 -0.47 6.81 -12.99
CA SER A 47 0.47 7.80 -13.52
C SER A 47 -0.31 8.96 -14.12
N THR A 48 0.03 10.19 -13.76
CA THR A 48 -0.65 11.41 -14.25
C THR A 48 0.22 12.24 -15.17
N SER A 49 1.55 12.13 -15.06
CA SER A 49 2.50 12.85 -15.90
C SER A 49 3.78 12.03 -16.03
N THR A 50 4.51 12.23 -17.14
CA THR A 50 5.77 11.55 -17.41
C THR A 50 6.72 12.49 -18.11
N VAL A 51 7.96 12.57 -17.61
CA VAL A 51 9.03 13.40 -18.20
C VAL A 51 10.31 12.59 -18.28
N PHE A 52 10.75 12.26 -19.48
CA PHE A 52 12.04 11.62 -19.71
C PHE A 52 13.16 12.63 -19.48
N GLN A 53 14.02 12.35 -18.52
CA GLN A 53 15.16 13.21 -18.17
C GLN A 53 16.35 12.96 -19.12
N ASN A 54 16.55 11.71 -19.47
CA ASN A 54 17.59 11.24 -20.38
C ASN A 54 17.28 9.81 -20.82
N SER A 55 18.20 9.19 -21.56
CA SER A 55 18.03 7.83 -22.08
C SER A 55 17.98 6.71 -21.00
N THR A 56 18.18 7.03 -19.73
CA THR A 56 18.20 6.05 -18.62
C THR A 56 17.36 6.45 -17.41
N GLN A 57 16.71 7.63 -17.46
CA GLN A 57 15.90 8.13 -16.35
C GLN A 57 14.60 8.76 -16.84
N VAL A 58 13.51 8.44 -16.16
CA VAL A 58 12.19 9.02 -16.39
C VAL A 58 11.55 9.41 -15.06
N ASN A 59 11.04 10.63 -14.98
CA ASN A 59 10.23 11.10 -13.87
C ASN A 59 8.76 10.82 -14.17
N VAL A 60 8.06 10.31 -13.19
CA VAL A 60 6.64 10.03 -13.27
C VAL A 60 5.93 10.59 -12.05
N ASP A 61 4.85 11.31 -12.29
CA ASP A 61 3.93 11.75 -11.24
C ASP A 61 2.95 10.61 -10.97
N LEU A 62 3.01 10.06 -9.76
CA LEU A 62 2.15 9.00 -9.29
C LEU A 62 1.07 9.58 -8.40
N PHE A 63 -0.19 9.33 -8.73
CA PHE A 63 -1.37 9.72 -7.97
C PHE A 63 -1.98 8.48 -7.29
N ASN A 64 -2.32 8.60 -6.01
CA ASN A 64 -3.03 7.56 -5.28
C ASN A 64 -4.49 8.01 -5.05
N ASP A 65 -5.43 7.45 -5.81
CA ASP A 65 -6.87 7.66 -5.63
C ASP A 65 -7.53 6.62 -4.70
N GLY A 66 -6.73 5.74 -4.10
CA GLY A 66 -7.16 4.86 -3.02
C GLY A 66 -7.35 5.61 -1.69
N ASN A 67 -7.87 4.91 -0.68
CA ASN A 67 -8.06 5.44 0.67
C ASN A 67 -6.94 5.04 1.65
N GLY A 68 -5.98 4.24 1.21
CA GLY A 68 -4.81 3.80 1.98
C GLY A 68 -3.52 4.37 1.41
N THR A 69 -2.55 4.67 2.27
CA THR A 69 -1.21 5.06 1.85
C THR A 69 -0.50 3.91 1.16
N ALA A 70 0.03 4.13 -0.04
CA ALA A 70 0.82 3.18 -0.80
C ALA A 70 2.32 3.46 -0.58
N ILE A 71 3.06 2.47 -0.08
CA ILE A 71 4.52 2.53 0.10
C ILE A 71 5.13 1.69 -1.02
N LEU A 72 5.89 2.31 -1.92
CA LEU A 72 6.48 1.62 -3.06
C LEU A 72 7.76 0.91 -2.64
N THR A 73 7.90 -0.38 -3.01
CA THR A 73 9.01 -1.24 -2.56
C THR A 73 9.79 -1.89 -3.71
N ALA A 74 9.23 -1.87 -4.92
CA ALA A 74 9.91 -2.35 -6.11
C ALA A 74 9.35 -1.66 -7.36
N TYR A 75 10.15 -1.65 -8.42
CA TYR A 75 9.68 -1.31 -9.76
C TYR A 75 10.32 -2.17 -10.82
N TYR A 76 9.65 -2.21 -11.97
CA TYR A 76 10.10 -2.90 -13.17
C TYR A 76 9.86 -1.99 -14.36
N VAL A 77 10.83 -1.90 -15.25
CA VAL A 77 10.70 -1.17 -16.51
C VAL A 77 10.93 -2.15 -17.64
N ARG A 78 9.92 -2.31 -18.50
CA ARG A 78 9.96 -3.25 -19.63
C ARG A 78 9.83 -2.52 -20.94
N ASP A 79 10.63 -2.91 -21.93
CA ASP A 79 10.50 -2.47 -23.32
C ASP A 79 9.47 -3.31 -24.10
N SER A 80 9.19 -2.93 -25.35
CA SER A 80 8.30 -3.67 -26.25
C SER A 80 8.84 -5.03 -26.69
N GLY A 81 10.15 -5.26 -26.57
CA GLY A 81 10.81 -6.53 -26.85
C GLY A 81 10.73 -7.53 -25.68
N GLY A 82 10.16 -7.11 -24.54
CA GLY A 82 10.04 -7.94 -23.34
C GLY A 82 11.27 -7.93 -22.45
N ASN A 83 12.30 -7.14 -22.77
CA ASN A 83 13.47 -6.96 -21.89
C ASN A 83 13.04 -6.11 -20.68
N GLU A 84 13.60 -6.42 -19.50
CA GLU A 84 13.14 -5.80 -18.25
C GLU A 84 14.31 -5.45 -17.32
N TYR A 85 14.32 -4.24 -16.82
CA TYR A 85 15.09 -3.83 -15.65
C TYR A 85 14.23 -3.91 -14.41
N ALA A 86 14.68 -4.57 -13.35
CA ALA A 86 13.97 -4.78 -12.10
C ALA A 86 14.77 -4.26 -10.91
N LEU A 87 14.18 -3.39 -10.09
CA LEU A 87 14.70 -2.99 -8.79
C LEU A 87 13.76 -3.49 -7.70
N THR A 88 14.11 -4.62 -7.07
CA THR A 88 13.24 -5.34 -6.12
C THR A 88 13.43 -4.91 -4.66
N ASN A 89 14.53 -4.25 -4.33
CA ASN A 89 14.81 -3.68 -3.00
C ASN A 89 14.85 -2.15 -3.08
N TRP A 90 13.74 -1.57 -3.51
CA TRP A 90 13.63 -0.15 -3.67
C TRP A 90 13.02 0.51 -2.44
N SER A 91 13.72 1.52 -1.88
CA SER A 91 13.14 2.44 -0.91
C SER A 91 12.40 3.56 -1.65
N GLY A 92 11.29 3.20 -2.27
CA GLY A 92 10.48 4.12 -3.05
C GLY A 92 9.67 5.08 -2.17
N PRO A 93 9.00 6.06 -2.78
CA PRO A 93 8.19 7.03 -2.05
C PRO A 93 6.94 6.39 -1.42
N SER A 94 6.42 7.09 -0.43
CA SER A 94 5.10 6.86 0.13
C SER A 94 4.11 7.82 -0.52
N VAL A 95 3.03 7.30 -1.09
CA VAL A 95 1.98 8.09 -1.75
C VAL A 95 0.73 8.05 -0.89
N ALA A 96 0.44 9.16 -0.20
CA ALA A 96 -0.75 9.27 0.65
C ALA A 96 -2.04 9.27 -0.20
N PRO A 97 -3.22 8.96 0.39
CA PRO A 97 -4.50 9.07 -0.30
C PRO A 97 -4.71 10.46 -0.91
N ASN A 98 -5.24 10.51 -2.12
CA ASN A 98 -5.54 11.75 -2.87
C ASN A 98 -4.33 12.67 -3.05
N SER A 99 -3.10 12.11 -3.11
CA SER A 99 -1.87 12.89 -3.29
C SER A 99 -1.10 12.44 -4.52
N VAL A 100 -0.31 13.37 -5.05
CA VAL A 100 0.65 13.14 -6.13
C VAL A 100 2.06 13.17 -5.57
N VAL A 101 2.90 12.25 -6.03
CA VAL A 101 4.34 12.23 -5.73
C VAL A 101 5.10 12.01 -7.02
N THR A 102 6.05 12.89 -7.33
CA THR A 102 6.99 12.68 -8.43
C THR A 102 8.07 11.71 -8.01
N THR A 103 8.33 10.68 -8.81
CA THR A 103 9.41 9.73 -8.59
C THR A 103 10.20 9.47 -9.87
N THR A 104 11.47 9.12 -9.71
CA THR A 104 12.37 8.80 -10.82
C THR A 104 12.53 7.30 -10.95
N PHE A 105 12.24 6.77 -12.13
CA PHE A 105 12.59 5.40 -12.51
C PHE A 105 13.86 5.42 -13.33
N SER A 106 14.84 4.64 -12.91
CA SER A 106 16.16 4.55 -13.55
C SER A 106 16.38 3.16 -14.13
N ILE A 107 17.08 3.09 -15.27
CA ILE A 107 17.50 1.84 -15.92
C ILE A 107 18.97 1.90 -16.32
N GLY A 108 19.54 0.79 -16.72
CA GLY A 108 20.90 0.73 -17.25
C GLY A 108 21.94 1.29 -16.28
N SER A 109 22.82 2.16 -16.79
CA SER A 109 23.90 2.76 -16.01
C SER A 109 23.45 3.65 -14.86
N SER A 110 22.22 4.16 -14.90
CA SER A 110 21.63 4.96 -13.82
C SER A 110 21.00 4.11 -12.70
N CYS A 111 20.99 2.79 -12.84
CA CYS A 111 20.45 1.87 -11.84
C CYS A 111 21.44 0.74 -11.54
N ALA A 112 22.43 1.03 -10.70
CA ALA A 112 23.48 0.03 -10.34
C ALA A 112 22.93 -1.21 -9.62
N GLN A 113 21.76 -1.12 -8.99
CA GLN A 113 21.13 -2.23 -8.25
C GLN A 113 20.03 -2.95 -9.06
N CYS A 114 19.74 -2.49 -10.28
CA CYS A 114 18.77 -3.16 -11.12
C CYS A 114 19.31 -4.49 -11.64
N THR A 115 18.46 -5.50 -11.62
CA THR A 115 18.68 -6.76 -12.33
C THR A 115 18.13 -6.61 -13.75
N LEU A 116 18.92 -7.02 -14.76
CA LEU A 116 18.49 -7.05 -16.15
C LEU A 116 18.02 -8.46 -16.52
N HIS A 117 16.83 -8.53 -17.10
CA HIS A 117 16.30 -9.73 -17.75
C HIS A 117 16.17 -9.46 -19.25
N GLY A 118 16.87 -10.25 -20.07
CA GLY A 118 16.92 -10.05 -21.51
C GLY A 118 18.09 -9.17 -21.95
N SER A 119 17.89 -8.35 -22.98
CA SER A 119 18.90 -7.47 -23.55
C SER A 119 18.83 -6.07 -22.92
N ALA A 120 19.99 -5.44 -22.79
CA ALA A 120 20.06 -4.05 -22.31
C ALA A 120 19.37 -3.09 -23.31
N PHE A 121 18.62 -2.14 -22.78
CA PHE A 121 17.95 -1.10 -23.54
C PHE A 121 18.03 0.25 -22.85
N THR A 122 17.70 1.31 -23.58
CA THR A 122 17.59 2.68 -23.07
C THR A 122 16.26 3.28 -23.51
N PHE A 123 15.84 4.34 -22.88
CA PHE A 123 14.70 5.12 -23.34
C PHE A 123 15.04 5.80 -24.66
N THR A 124 14.22 5.56 -25.67
CA THR A 124 14.43 6.04 -27.04
C THR A 124 13.13 6.67 -27.53
N SER A 125 13.26 7.81 -28.19
CA SER A 125 12.12 8.54 -28.75
C SER A 125 11.26 7.69 -29.69
N GLY A 126 9.94 7.80 -29.52
CA GLY A 126 8.95 7.06 -30.29
C GLY A 126 8.65 5.66 -29.73
N TYR A 127 9.36 5.20 -28.70
CA TYR A 127 9.16 3.88 -28.12
C TYR A 127 8.29 3.93 -26.87
N GLN A 128 7.57 2.84 -26.64
CA GLN A 128 6.74 2.64 -25.45
C GLN A 128 7.44 1.72 -24.46
N TYR A 129 7.26 2.05 -23.18
CA TYR A 129 7.77 1.28 -22.05
C TYR A 129 6.65 1.05 -21.05
N THR A 130 6.60 -0.16 -20.48
CA THR A 130 5.70 -0.46 -19.35
C THR A 130 6.47 -0.30 -18.07
N ILE A 131 5.98 0.58 -17.18
CA ILE A 131 6.50 0.70 -15.81
C ILE A 131 5.50 0.01 -14.89
N LYS A 132 6.02 -0.88 -14.04
CA LYS A 132 5.27 -1.63 -13.05
C LYS A 132 5.83 -1.28 -11.68
N VAL A 133 4.98 -0.88 -10.75
CA VAL A 133 5.35 -0.61 -9.35
C VAL A 133 4.68 -1.61 -8.43
N VAL A 134 5.37 -1.97 -7.35
CA VAL A 134 4.87 -2.88 -6.32
C VAL A 134 4.86 -2.15 -5.00
N THR A 135 3.76 -2.29 -4.25
CA THR A 135 3.63 -1.71 -2.91
C THR A 135 4.08 -2.68 -1.83
N GLY A 136 4.31 -2.18 -0.63
CA GLY A 136 4.62 -3.00 0.55
C GLY A 136 3.53 -3.99 0.94
N ARG A 137 2.30 -3.85 0.40
CA ARG A 137 1.21 -4.81 0.56
C ARG A 137 1.16 -5.85 -0.55
N GLY A 138 2.07 -5.77 -1.53
CA GLY A 138 2.13 -6.68 -2.67
C GLY A 138 1.18 -6.31 -3.82
N ASN A 139 0.49 -5.16 -3.78
CA ASN A 139 -0.30 -4.69 -4.91
C ASN A 139 0.62 -4.27 -6.05
N ILE A 140 0.19 -4.55 -7.29
CA ILE A 140 0.95 -4.25 -8.50
C ILE A 140 0.12 -3.30 -9.37
N PHE A 141 0.75 -2.19 -9.76
CA PHE A 141 0.19 -1.21 -10.67
C PHE A 141 1.11 -1.07 -11.87
N ALA A 142 0.54 -1.05 -13.06
CA ALA A 142 1.30 -0.95 -14.31
C ALA A 142 0.72 0.15 -15.19
N PHE A 143 1.59 0.93 -15.80
CA PHE A 143 1.24 1.98 -16.73
C PHE A 143 2.23 2.02 -17.90
N THR A 144 1.77 2.47 -19.05
CA THR A 144 2.59 2.61 -20.25
C THR A 144 3.00 4.06 -20.41
N VAL A 145 4.28 4.29 -20.67
CA VAL A 145 4.84 5.60 -20.97
C VAL A 145 5.46 5.59 -22.36
N THR A 146 5.33 6.70 -23.08
CA THR A 146 5.92 6.86 -24.41
C THR A 146 6.93 7.99 -24.38
N GLU A 147 8.17 7.72 -24.77
CA GLU A 147 9.16 8.78 -24.97
C GLU A 147 8.87 9.48 -26.29
N SER A 148 8.45 10.74 -26.25
CA SER A 148 8.15 11.55 -27.43
C SER A 148 9.25 12.59 -27.67
N SER A 149 9.81 12.63 -28.85
CA SER A 149 10.76 13.66 -29.27
C SER A 149 10.02 14.99 -29.48
N GLY A 150 10.03 15.84 -28.45
CA GLY A 150 9.49 17.20 -28.54
C GLY A 150 8.42 17.50 -27.51
N HIS A 151 8.81 18.24 -26.48
CA HIS A 151 7.97 18.86 -25.45
C HIS A 151 6.89 17.98 -24.77
N HIS A 152 7.29 17.33 -23.69
CA HIS A 152 6.66 17.18 -22.39
C HIS A 152 5.11 17.10 -22.30
N TYR A 153 4.43 16.14 -22.91
CA TYR A 153 3.13 15.67 -22.40
C TYR A 153 2.87 14.26 -22.94
N SER A 154 3.06 13.24 -22.13
CA SER A 154 2.65 11.87 -22.47
C SER A 154 1.21 11.63 -22.02
N VAL A 155 0.37 11.16 -22.92
CA VAL A 155 -0.96 10.64 -22.58
C VAL A 155 -0.79 9.24 -22.01
N VAL A 156 -1.22 9.02 -20.79
CA VAL A 156 -1.16 7.71 -20.12
C VAL A 156 -2.42 6.92 -20.45
N LEU A 157 -2.26 5.78 -21.12
CA LEU A 157 -3.31 4.77 -21.21
C LEU A 157 -3.18 3.81 -20.02
N GLN A 158 -4.16 3.85 -19.14
CA GLN A 158 -4.20 2.99 -17.96
C GLN A 158 -4.87 1.66 -18.28
N VAL A 159 -4.18 0.57 -18.03
CA VAL A 159 -4.77 -0.78 -17.97
C VAL A 159 -4.78 -1.19 -16.51
N GLY A 160 -5.94 -0.99 -15.85
CA GLY A 160 -6.13 -1.44 -14.47
C GLY A 160 -6.31 -2.97 -14.43
N PHE A 161 -5.39 -3.67 -13.78
CA PHE A 161 -5.64 -5.03 -13.33
C PHE A 161 -6.13 -4.98 -11.89
N GLY A 162 -7.43 -5.27 -11.71
CA GLY A 162 -8.03 -5.37 -10.40
C GLY A 162 -7.34 -6.47 -9.58
N SER A 163 -6.97 -6.18 -8.34
CA SER A 163 -6.51 -7.17 -7.40
C SER A 163 -7.65 -8.14 -7.07
N VAL A 164 -7.42 -9.44 -7.26
CA VAL A 164 -8.29 -10.49 -6.74
C VAL A 164 -7.97 -10.64 -5.26
N ALA A 165 -8.88 -10.17 -4.39
CA ALA A 165 -8.81 -10.47 -2.97
C ALA A 165 -9.10 -11.97 -2.76
N GLN A 166 -8.16 -12.66 -2.11
CA GLN A 166 -8.40 -13.96 -1.46
C GLN A 166 -8.82 -13.74 -0.01
#